data_5566de9cd362c032d7683fda2915b299
#
_entry.id   5566de9cd362c032d7683fda2915b299
#
_cell.length_a   1.000
_cell.length_b   1.000
_cell.length_c   1.000
_cell.angle_alpha   90.00
_cell.angle_beta   90.00
_cell.angle_gamma   90.00
#
_symmetry.space_group_name_H-M   'P 1'
#
loop_
_entity.id
_entity.type
_entity.pdbx_description
1 polymer ?
#
loop_
_entity_poly.entity_id
_entity_poly.type
_entity_poly.pdbx_seq_one_letter_code
_entity_poly.pdbx_strand_id
1 'polypeptide(L)'
;MVTARSAWCTLSVTALLLTTGGCMSDDGKNDPLPRLSKERATSWAEEHTARMAEAAGVELDRQSAEPVFEDCVGRNDEVVHDGRYSLYYTVYAEVPRQRHTEVARRLRADFEKEGFRITGYREYQDDHYTALVDARDDDTRFTLATGSVSPTRYLFSVRTPCMIPPGATQQP
;
A
#
# COMPACT_ATOMS: atom_id res chain seq x y z
N MET A 1 21.64 25.97 77.46
CA MET A 1 22.94 25.87 76.73
C MET A 1 22.81 24.78 75.69
N VAL A 2 22.48 25.09 74.49
CA VAL A 2 22.65 24.19 73.29
C VAL A 2 22.79 25.10 72.12
N THR A 3 23.88 25.01 71.41
CA THR A 3 24.32 25.81 70.28
C THR A 3 23.72 25.28 69.02
N ALA A 4 23.03 26.13 68.28
CA ALA A 4 22.55 25.86 66.92
C ALA A 4 23.70 25.99 65.92
N ARG A 5 23.92 24.97 65.10
CA ARG A 5 24.77 25.02 63.87
C ARG A 5 23.88 25.07 62.59
N SER A 6 23.95 26.20 61.94
CA SER A 6 23.33 26.41 60.63
C SER A 6 24.13 25.68 59.54
N ALA A 7 23.48 24.78 58.82
CA ALA A 7 24.03 24.17 57.62
C ALA A 7 23.39 24.85 56.40
N TRP A 8 24.21 25.52 55.62
CA TRP A 8 23.82 26.10 54.32
C TRP A 8 23.81 24.99 53.27
N CYS A 9 22.64 24.69 52.75
CA CYS A 9 22.51 23.88 51.56
C CYS A 9 22.52 24.79 50.34
N THR A 10 23.60 24.71 49.55
CA THR A 10 23.71 25.33 48.25
C THR A 10 22.91 24.48 47.25
N LEU A 11 21.79 25.02 46.76
CA LEU A 11 21.05 24.44 45.62
C LEU A 11 21.82 24.70 44.32
N SER A 12 22.43 23.66 43.78
CA SER A 12 22.94 23.67 42.42
C SER A 12 21.78 23.38 41.46
N VAL A 13 21.30 24.41 40.78
CA VAL A 13 20.33 24.28 39.67
C VAL A 13 21.10 23.81 38.46
N THR A 14 21.04 22.50 38.19
CA THR A 14 21.54 21.93 36.94
C THR A 14 20.46 22.14 35.87
N ALA A 15 20.66 23.12 35.02
CA ALA A 15 19.82 23.34 33.83
C ALA A 15 20.02 22.18 32.85
N LEU A 16 19.03 21.27 32.77
CA LEU A 16 18.98 20.21 31.78
C LEU A 16 18.49 20.84 30.47
N LEU A 17 19.43 21.18 29.59
CA LEU A 17 19.14 21.54 28.20
C LEU A 17 18.62 20.29 27.47
N LEU A 18 17.30 20.13 27.43
CA LEU A 18 16.63 19.21 26.53
C LEU A 18 16.79 19.76 25.09
N THR A 19 17.85 19.35 24.42
CA THR A 19 17.93 19.44 22.97
C THR A 19 16.92 18.46 22.40
N THR A 20 15.71 18.91 22.14
CA THR A 20 14.79 18.25 21.24
C THR A 20 15.39 18.33 19.83
N GLY A 21 16.34 17.43 19.55
CA GLY A 21 16.73 17.10 18.20
C GLY A 21 15.49 16.53 17.53
N GLY A 22 14.70 17.38 16.89
CA GLY A 22 13.73 16.96 15.92
C GLY A 22 14.50 16.29 14.79
N CYS A 23 14.59 14.97 14.82
CA CYS A 23 14.85 14.19 13.62
C CYS A 23 13.64 14.47 12.70
N MET A 24 13.71 15.50 11.88
CA MET A 24 12.97 15.54 10.64
C MET A 24 13.55 14.38 9.84
N SER A 25 12.87 13.24 9.92
CA SER A 25 13.09 12.14 9.02
C SER A 25 12.89 12.71 7.63
N ASP A 26 13.96 12.76 6.86
CA ASP A 26 13.92 13.04 5.43
C ASP A 26 13.26 11.80 4.81
N ASP A 27 11.90 11.77 4.91
CA ASP A 27 11.07 10.59 4.68
C ASP A 27 11.31 10.06 3.27
N GLY A 28 12.25 9.14 3.17
CA GLY A 28 12.28 8.15 2.11
C GLY A 28 12.72 8.60 0.73
N LYS A 29 13.22 9.84 0.53
CA LYS A 29 13.61 10.31 -0.82
C LYS A 29 14.71 9.45 -1.46
N ASN A 30 15.58 8.86 -0.65
CA ASN A 30 16.72 8.06 -1.10
C ASN A 30 16.69 6.62 -0.53
N ASP A 31 15.57 6.18 0.02
CA ASP A 31 15.46 4.80 0.51
C ASP A 31 15.70 3.81 -0.64
N PRO A 32 16.38 2.69 -0.37
CA PRO A 32 16.60 1.66 -1.37
C PRO A 32 15.26 1.14 -1.91
N LEU A 33 15.05 1.26 -3.21
CA LEU A 33 13.86 0.72 -3.86
C LEU A 33 13.91 -0.81 -3.90
N PRO A 34 12.74 -1.49 -3.76
CA PRO A 34 12.64 -2.92 -3.97
C PRO A 34 13.14 -3.29 -5.38
N ARG A 35 13.95 -4.37 -5.46
CA ARG A 35 14.52 -4.83 -6.73
C ARG A 35 13.68 -5.96 -7.31
N LEU A 36 13.00 -5.68 -8.43
CA LEU A 36 12.20 -6.67 -9.12
C LEU A 36 12.24 -6.40 -10.62
N SER A 37 12.27 -7.44 -11.47
CA SER A 37 12.11 -7.26 -12.91
C SER A 37 10.63 -7.08 -13.27
N LYS A 38 10.34 -6.46 -14.41
CA LYS A 38 8.96 -6.24 -14.87
C LYS A 38 8.19 -7.55 -15.03
N GLU A 39 8.86 -8.59 -15.54
CA GLU A 39 8.27 -9.93 -15.72
C GLU A 39 7.90 -10.56 -14.36
N ARG A 40 8.79 -10.44 -13.37
CA ARG A 40 8.51 -10.95 -12.02
C ARG A 40 7.42 -10.16 -11.31
N ALA A 41 7.36 -8.86 -11.53
CA ALA A 41 6.27 -8.02 -11.00
C ALA A 41 4.93 -8.41 -11.60
N THR A 42 4.87 -8.66 -12.92
CA THR A 42 3.67 -9.15 -13.59
C THR A 42 3.23 -10.52 -13.04
N SER A 43 4.16 -11.50 -12.99
CA SER A 43 3.82 -12.82 -12.43
C SER A 43 3.31 -12.74 -11.00
N TRP A 44 3.92 -11.89 -10.18
CA TRP A 44 3.47 -11.66 -8.81
C TRP A 44 2.04 -11.08 -8.77
N ALA A 45 1.72 -10.12 -9.64
CA ALA A 45 0.38 -9.52 -9.71
C ALA A 45 -0.67 -10.54 -10.21
N GLU A 46 -0.31 -11.37 -11.18
CA GLU A 46 -1.15 -12.49 -11.66
C GLU A 46 -1.46 -13.48 -10.55
N GLU A 47 -0.47 -13.89 -9.75
CA GLU A 47 -0.65 -14.77 -8.62
C GLU A 47 -1.56 -14.17 -7.54
N HIS A 48 -1.40 -12.88 -7.24
CA HIS A 48 -2.23 -12.19 -6.25
C HIS A 48 -3.68 -12.04 -6.72
N THR A 49 -3.91 -11.60 -7.96
CA THR A 49 -5.27 -11.48 -8.50
C THR A 49 -5.96 -12.85 -8.61
N ALA A 50 -5.22 -13.92 -8.93
CA ALA A 50 -5.77 -15.27 -8.93
C ALA A 50 -6.21 -15.72 -7.52
N ARG A 51 -5.43 -15.45 -6.46
CA ARG A 51 -5.82 -15.74 -5.07
C ARG A 51 -7.04 -14.92 -4.64
N MET A 52 -7.08 -13.62 -5.00
CA MET A 52 -8.23 -12.78 -4.73
C MET A 52 -9.50 -13.35 -5.39
N ALA A 53 -9.41 -13.81 -6.63
CA ALA A 53 -10.55 -14.41 -7.34
C ALA A 53 -11.00 -15.73 -6.69
N GLU A 54 -10.07 -16.55 -6.23
CA GLU A 54 -10.35 -17.78 -5.47
C GLU A 54 -11.10 -17.45 -4.16
N ALA A 55 -10.60 -16.48 -3.36
CA ALA A 55 -11.25 -16.02 -2.14
C ALA A 55 -12.66 -15.48 -2.40
N ALA A 56 -12.84 -14.75 -3.50
CA ALA A 56 -14.13 -14.23 -3.93
C ALA A 56 -15.08 -15.31 -4.48
N GLY A 57 -14.55 -16.45 -4.89
CA GLY A 57 -15.32 -17.53 -5.54
C GLY A 57 -15.78 -17.12 -6.95
N VAL A 58 -14.88 -16.51 -7.72
CA VAL A 58 -15.12 -16.06 -9.10
C VAL A 58 -13.99 -16.53 -10.03
N GLU A 59 -14.24 -16.56 -11.33
CA GLU A 59 -13.25 -16.86 -12.36
C GLU A 59 -12.82 -15.58 -13.08
N LEU A 60 -11.50 -15.41 -13.26
CA LEU A 60 -10.94 -14.26 -13.98
C LEU A 60 -11.01 -14.47 -15.50
N ASP A 61 -11.41 -13.44 -16.19
CA ASP A 61 -11.17 -13.32 -17.63
C ASP A 61 -9.71 -12.95 -17.90
N ARG A 62 -8.85 -13.95 -18.04
CA ARG A 62 -7.40 -13.77 -18.23
C ARG A 62 -7.06 -13.02 -19.53
N GLN A 63 -7.97 -12.96 -20.49
CA GLN A 63 -7.76 -12.19 -21.73
C GLN A 63 -7.90 -10.67 -21.49
N SER A 64 -8.55 -10.31 -20.41
CA SER A 64 -8.69 -8.91 -19.97
C SER A 64 -7.51 -8.41 -19.13
N ALA A 65 -6.50 -9.24 -18.87
CA ALA A 65 -5.35 -8.86 -18.06
C ALA A 65 -4.49 -7.79 -18.75
N GLU A 66 -4.22 -6.70 -18.03
CA GLU A 66 -3.46 -5.56 -18.54
C GLU A 66 -2.41 -5.10 -17.54
N PRO A 67 -1.12 -5.42 -17.77
CA PRO A 67 -0.01 -4.84 -17.01
C PRO A 67 0.39 -3.48 -17.61
N VAL A 68 0.30 -2.42 -16.82
CA VAL A 68 0.76 -1.07 -17.19
C VAL A 68 1.95 -0.70 -16.31
N PHE A 69 3.08 -0.38 -16.92
CA PHE A 69 4.27 0.10 -16.23
C PHE A 69 4.37 1.61 -16.34
N GLU A 70 4.34 2.27 -15.19
CA GLU A 70 4.39 3.73 -15.09
C GLU A 70 5.77 4.17 -14.56
N ASP A 71 6.26 5.30 -15.04
CA ASP A 71 7.44 5.93 -14.46
C ASP A 71 7.15 6.39 -13.02
N CYS A 72 8.14 6.25 -12.15
CA CYS A 72 8.02 6.77 -10.79
C CYS A 72 8.22 8.27 -10.78
N VAL A 73 7.27 8.97 -10.18
CA VAL A 73 7.28 10.42 -10.03
C VAL A 73 7.60 10.76 -8.57
N GLY A 74 8.56 11.65 -8.35
CA GLY A 74 8.92 12.16 -7.04
C GLY A 74 7.93 13.21 -6.52
N ARG A 75 8.19 13.75 -5.33
CA ARG A 75 7.26 14.69 -4.65
C ARG A 75 7.09 16.02 -5.38
N ASN A 76 8.06 16.41 -6.20
CA ASN A 76 8.05 17.66 -6.96
C ASN A 76 7.87 17.39 -8.46
N ASP A 77 7.18 16.31 -8.80
CA ASP A 77 6.94 15.85 -10.17
C ASP A 77 8.25 15.52 -10.96
N GLU A 78 9.38 15.30 -10.25
CA GLU A 78 10.61 14.86 -10.87
C GLU A 78 10.52 13.39 -11.32
N VAL A 79 10.99 13.12 -12.53
CA VAL A 79 11.15 11.78 -13.08
C VAL A 79 12.64 11.47 -13.22
N VAL A 80 13.09 10.35 -12.66
CA VAL A 80 14.47 9.90 -12.76
C VAL A 80 14.55 8.76 -13.75
N HIS A 81 15.45 8.86 -14.73
CA HIS A 81 15.60 7.90 -15.83
C HIS A 81 16.62 6.80 -15.50
N ASP A 82 16.47 6.14 -14.35
CA ASP A 82 17.29 4.99 -13.92
C ASP A 82 16.59 3.64 -14.12
N GLY A 83 15.46 3.65 -14.81
CA GLY A 83 14.64 2.48 -15.07
C GLY A 83 13.70 2.08 -13.93
N ARG A 84 13.58 2.91 -12.88
CA ARG A 84 12.57 2.68 -11.83
C ARG A 84 11.15 2.77 -12.40
N TYR A 85 10.26 1.96 -11.87
CA TYR A 85 8.88 1.87 -12.35
C TYR A 85 7.92 1.47 -11.22
N SER A 86 6.64 1.72 -11.43
CA SER A 86 5.56 1.05 -10.72
C SER A 86 4.74 0.21 -11.70
N LEU A 87 4.13 -0.86 -11.22
CA LEU A 87 3.18 -1.67 -11.98
C LEU A 87 1.76 -1.38 -11.50
N TYR A 88 0.88 -1.07 -12.43
CA TYR A 88 -0.56 -1.13 -12.25
C TYR A 88 -1.08 -2.29 -13.09
N TYR A 89 -1.55 -3.35 -12.43
CA TYR A 89 -2.09 -4.55 -13.09
C TYR A 89 -3.58 -4.64 -12.85
N THR A 90 -4.33 -4.86 -13.91
CA THR A 90 -5.78 -5.03 -13.87
C THR A 90 -6.21 -6.30 -14.56
N VAL A 91 -7.26 -6.92 -14.05
CA VAL A 91 -7.95 -8.04 -14.69
C VAL A 91 -9.41 -8.04 -14.22
N TYR A 92 -10.31 -8.55 -15.04
CA TYR A 92 -11.74 -8.55 -14.74
C TYR A 92 -12.27 -9.96 -14.52
N ALA A 93 -13.42 -10.03 -13.85
CA ALA A 93 -14.27 -11.21 -13.77
C ALA A 93 -15.70 -10.86 -14.18
N GLU A 94 -16.38 -11.82 -14.79
CA GLU A 94 -17.83 -11.72 -14.98
C GLU A 94 -18.53 -12.08 -13.65
N VAL A 95 -19.13 -11.06 -13.04
CA VAL A 95 -19.84 -11.20 -11.77
C VAL A 95 -21.20 -10.51 -11.90
N PRO A 96 -22.31 -11.23 -11.77
CA PRO A 96 -23.63 -10.61 -11.76
C PRO A 96 -23.77 -9.61 -10.60
N ARG A 97 -24.42 -8.48 -10.85
CA ARG A 97 -24.64 -7.38 -9.89
C ARG A 97 -25.04 -7.84 -8.49
N GLN A 98 -25.93 -8.83 -8.43
CA GLN A 98 -26.47 -9.36 -7.17
C GLN A 98 -25.39 -9.98 -6.26
N ARG A 99 -24.25 -10.37 -6.85
CA ARG A 99 -23.12 -10.96 -6.13
C ARG A 99 -22.03 -9.94 -5.75
N HIS A 100 -22.06 -8.71 -6.24
CA HIS A 100 -20.98 -7.74 -6.03
C HIS A 100 -20.70 -7.46 -4.56
N THR A 101 -21.76 -7.26 -3.76
CA THR A 101 -21.61 -7.04 -2.31
C THR A 101 -21.05 -8.28 -1.61
N GLU A 102 -21.48 -9.48 -2.00
CA GLU A 102 -20.93 -10.74 -1.45
C GLU A 102 -19.43 -10.85 -1.77
N VAL A 103 -19.06 -10.59 -3.00
CA VAL A 103 -17.64 -10.59 -3.44
C VAL A 103 -16.81 -9.61 -2.63
N ALA A 104 -17.27 -8.36 -2.47
CA ALA A 104 -16.57 -7.36 -1.67
C ALA A 104 -16.41 -7.77 -0.20
N ARG A 105 -17.43 -8.38 0.40
CA ARG A 105 -17.37 -8.89 1.79
C ARG A 105 -16.35 -10.01 1.95
N ARG A 106 -16.32 -10.97 1.01
CA ARG A 106 -15.36 -12.08 1.03
C ARG A 106 -13.93 -11.57 0.90
N LEU A 107 -13.68 -10.67 -0.06
CA LEU A 107 -12.37 -10.07 -0.27
C LEU A 107 -11.91 -9.25 0.93
N ARG A 108 -12.81 -8.47 1.54
CA ARG A 108 -12.48 -7.74 2.76
C ARG A 108 -12.04 -8.69 3.88
N ALA A 109 -12.78 -9.75 4.12
CA ALA A 109 -12.46 -10.72 5.17
C ALA A 109 -11.13 -11.46 4.89
N ASP A 110 -10.85 -11.75 3.61
CA ASP A 110 -9.60 -12.38 3.18
C ASP A 110 -8.41 -11.43 3.37
N PHE A 111 -8.51 -10.17 2.95
CA PHE A 111 -7.48 -9.16 3.13
C PHE A 111 -7.18 -8.90 4.61
N GLU A 112 -8.20 -8.78 5.47
CA GLU A 112 -8.03 -8.63 6.92
C GLU A 112 -7.31 -9.86 7.53
N LYS A 113 -7.66 -11.07 7.08
CA LYS A 113 -7.02 -12.32 7.51
C LYS A 113 -5.55 -12.41 7.08
N GLU A 114 -5.22 -11.93 5.89
CA GLU A 114 -3.85 -11.87 5.36
C GLU A 114 -3.02 -10.73 5.96
N GLY A 115 -3.60 -9.88 6.80
CA GLY A 115 -2.91 -8.78 7.49
C GLY A 115 -2.89 -7.46 6.71
N PHE A 116 -3.60 -7.37 5.60
CA PHE A 116 -3.74 -6.11 4.87
C PHE A 116 -4.60 -5.11 5.66
N ARG A 117 -4.22 -3.84 5.63
CA ARG A 117 -5.03 -2.76 6.14
C ARG A 117 -6.06 -2.33 5.10
N ILE A 118 -7.35 -2.39 5.46
CA ILE A 118 -8.42 -1.90 4.60
C ILE A 118 -8.35 -0.37 4.51
N THR A 119 -8.23 0.16 3.31
CA THR A 119 -8.14 1.60 3.02
C THR A 119 -9.42 2.16 2.40
N GLY A 120 -10.23 1.30 1.81
CA GLY A 120 -11.54 1.66 1.26
C GLY A 120 -12.49 0.46 1.33
N TYR A 121 -13.74 0.71 1.71
CA TYR A 121 -14.79 -0.30 1.67
C TYR A 121 -16.14 0.34 1.40
N ARG A 122 -16.86 -0.24 0.45
CA ARG A 122 -18.23 0.16 0.16
C ARG A 122 -19.04 -1.06 -0.26
N GLU A 123 -20.24 -1.19 0.26
CA GLU A 123 -21.22 -2.12 -0.21
C GLU A 123 -22.17 -1.44 -1.19
N TYR A 124 -22.79 -2.26 -2.02
CA TYR A 124 -23.81 -1.79 -2.93
C TYR A 124 -25.03 -1.30 -2.15
N GLN A 125 -25.46 -0.10 -2.44
CA GLN A 125 -26.73 0.47 -1.94
C GLN A 125 -27.46 1.13 -3.11
N ASP A 126 -28.69 0.73 -3.37
CA ASP A 126 -29.57 1.23 -4.42
C ASP A 126 -29.05 1.02 -5.86
N ASP A 127 -29.24 2.01 -6.75
CA ASP A 127 -28.91 1.91 -8.17
C ASP A 127 -27.42 2.22 -8.52
N HIS A 128 -26.57 2.47 -7.54
CA HIS A 128 -25.15 2.73 -7.76
C HIS A 128 -24.32 1.44 -7.81
N TYR A 129 -23.46 1.32 -8.82
CA TYR A 129 -22.62 0.13 -9.08
C TYR A 129 -21.33 0.10 -8.26
N THR A 130 -21.37 0.30 -6.95
CA THR A 130 -20.13 0.45 -6.20
C THR A 130 -20.06 -0.44 -4.97
N ALA A 131 -19.90 -1.74 -5.19
CA ALA A 131 -19.30 -2.58 -4.16
C ALA A 131 -17.79 -2.60 -4.42
N LEU A 132 -16.99 -2.15 -3.47
CA LEU A 132 -15.52 -2.12 -3.59
C LEU A 132 -14.86 -2.47 -2.27
N VAL A 133 -13.63 -2.95 -2.37
CA VAL A 133 -12.70 -3.01 -1.26
C VAL A 133 -11.28 -2.71 -1.75
N ASP A 134 -10.62 -1.81 -1.05
CA ASP A 134 -9.22 -1.44 -1.25
C ASP A 134 -8.44 -1.79 0.00
N ALA A 135 -7.27 -2.34 -0.18
CA ALA A 135 -6.40 -2.76 0.91
C ALA A 135 -4.94 -2.43 0.60
N ARG A 136 -4.14 -2.27 1.65
CA ARG A 136 -2.72 -1.97 1.54
C ARG A 136 -1.93 -2.81 2.52
N ASP A 137 -0.82 -3.34 2.05
CA ASP A 137 0.24 -3.87 2.87
C ASP A 137 1.14 -2.70 3.32
N ASP A 138 1.20 -2.44 4.62
CA ASP A 138 1.96 -1.30 5.16
C ASP A 138 3.47 -1.53 5.12
N ASP A 139 3.95 -2.78 5.12
CA ASP A 139 5.36 -3.13 5.06
C ASP A 139 5.91 -3.00 3.64
N THR A 140 5.25 -3.61 2.69
CA THR A 140 5.67 -3.62 1.28
C THR A 140 5.11 -2.47 0.47
N ARG A 141 4.08 -1.80 0.97
CA ARG A 141 3.32 -0.71 0.30
C ARG A 141 2.57 -1.14 -0.96
N PHE A 142 2.39 -2.43 -1.18
CA PHE A 142 1.50 -2.92 -2.23
C PHE A 142 0.04 -2.56 -1.94
N THR A 143 -0.70 -2.23 -2.98
CA THR A 143 -2.12 -1.91 -2.88
C THR A 143 -2.93 -2.90 -3.72
N LEU A 144 -3.96 -3.45 -3.12
CA LEU A 144 -4.98 -4.25 -3.77
C LEU A 144 -6.25 -3.43 -3.88
N ALA A 145 -6.85 -3.36 -5.05
CA ALA A 145 -8.11 -2.68 -5.23
C ALA A 145 -9.06 -3.54 -6.06
N THR A 146 -10.29 -3.61 -5.62
CA THR A 146 -11.33 -4.38 -6.29
C THR A 146 -12.65 -3.64 -6.31
N GLY A 147 -13.45 -3.84 -7.33
CA GLY A 147 -14.74 -3.14 -7.36
C GLY A 147 -15.60 -3.42 -8.59
N SER A 148 -16.86 -3.06 -8.44
CA SER A 148 -17.84 -3.09 -9.53
C SER A 148 -17.49 -2.05 -10.59
N VAL A 149 -17.38 -2.44 -11.84
CA VAL A 149 -17.17 -1.52 -12.97
C VAL A 149 -18.38 -1.44 -13.91
N SER A 150 -19.21 -2.47 -13.89
CA SER A 150 -20.49 -2.52 -14.60
C SER A 150 -21.43 -3.52 -13.92
N PRO A 151 -22.69 -3.66 -14.32
CA PRO A 151 -23.62 -4.64 -13.74
C PRO A 151 -23.16 -6.10 -13.84
N THR A 152 -22.23 -6.39 -14.74
CA THR A 152 -21.77 -7.75 -15.01
C THR A 152 -20.25 -7.93 -14.85
N ARG A 153 -19.51 -6.85 -14.56
CA ARG A 153 -18.05 -6.91 -14.48
C ARG A 153 -17.53 -6.38 -13.15
N TYR A 154 -16.56 -7.09 -12.62
CA TYR A 154 -15.86 -6.77 -11.39
C TYR A 154 -14.36 -6.71 -11.64
N LEU A 155 -13.71 -5.64 -11.19
CA LEU A 155 -12.28 -5.38 -11.34
C LEU A 155 -11.50 -6.02 -10.19
N PHE A 156 -10.37 -6.60 -10.53
CA PHE A 156 -9.30 -6.97 -9.61
C PHE A 156 -8.03 -6.24 -10.06
N SER A 157 -7.39 -5.52 -9.16
CA SER A 157 -6.17 -4.81 -9.49
C SER A 157 -5.14 -4.86 -8.38
N VAL A 158 -3.88 -4.75 -8.80
CA VAL A 158 -2.72 -4.68 -7.94
C VAL A 158 -1.89 -3.48 -8.37
N ARG A 159 -1.47 -2.66 -7.41
CA ARG A 159 -0.51 -1.60 -7.63
C ARG A 159 0.71 -1.81 -6.75
N THR A 160 1.89 -1.76 -7.35
CA THR A 160 3.15 -1.85 -6.65
C THR A 160 3.65 -0.47 -6.21
N PRO A 161 4.51 -0.38 -5.19
CA PRO A 161 5.34 0.80 -4.99
C PRO A 161 6.30 0.98 -6.17
N CYS A 162 7.08 2.06 -6.13
CA CYS A 162 8.22 2.19 -7.04
C CYS A 162 9.23 1.08 -6.80
N MET A 163 9.67 0.44 -7.88
CA MET A 163 10.66 -0.63 -7.90
C MET A 163 11.76 -0.29 -8.91
N ILE A 164 12.89 -0.94 -8.78
CA ILE A 164 14.00 -0.80 -9.72
C ILE A 164 14.42 -2.17 -10.27
N PRO A 165 14.72 -2.32 -11.57
CA PRO A 165 15.18 -3.60 -12.11
C PRO A 165 16.44 -4.09 -11.42
N PRO A 166 16.64 -5.42 -11.30
CA PRO A 166 17.90 -5.99 -10.83
C PRO A 166 19.07 -5.49 -11.69
N GLY A 167 20.18 -5.08 -11.06
CA GLY A 167 21.38 -4.58 -11.74
C GLY A 167 21.34 -3.10 -12.13
N ALA A 168 20.22 -2.42 -12.10
CA ALA A 168 20.16 -0.97 -12.29
C ALA A 168 20.72 -0.23 -11.07
N THR A 169 21.32 0.93 -11.28
CA THR A 169 21.82 1.81 -10.22
C THR A 169 20.78 2.87 -9.91
N GLN A 170 20.28 2.85 -8.69
CA GLN A 170 19.36 3.88 -8.21
C GLN A 170 20.06 5.23 -8.16
N GLN A 171 19.51 6.22 -8.82
CA GLN A 171 19.97 7.60 -8.75
C GLN A 171 19.28 8.33 -7.58
N PRO A 172 19.96 9.31 -6.96
CA PRO A 172 19.41 10.11 -5.87
C PRO A 172 18.15 10.90 -6.29
#